data_a6707ba98f21cc15f37157d578c1e253
#
_entry.id   a6707ba98f21cc15f37157d578c1e253
#
_cell.length_a   1.000
_cell.length_b   1.000
_cell.length_c   1.000
_cell.angle_alpha   90.00
_cell.angle_beta   90.00
_cell.angle_gamma   90.00
#
_symmetry.space_group_name_H-M   'P 1'
#
loop_
_entity.id
_entity.type
_entity.pdbx_description
1 polymer ?
#
loop_
_entity_poly.entity_id
_entity_poly.type
_entity_poly.pdbx_seq_one_letter_code
_entity_poly.pdbx_strand_id
1 'polypeptide(L)'
;MMNFKRRKEEETSRMMKYANENVLTSLLPVIDNFERGLKMDDNDLSDEVSKFLSGFKMIYTEIIGILNKNEVKEIEAEGIEFDPRVHQAVLMEHDDSKPHGVVLEVLQKGYMYKDKVIRPAMVKVNE
;
A
#
# COMPACT_ATOMS: atom_id res chain seq x y z
N MET A 1 -16.54 -28.50 27.00
CA MET A 1 -16.38 -29.16 25.70
C MET A 1 -16.85 -28.31 24.54
N MET A 2 -18.07 -27.76 24.59
CA MET A 2 -18.55 -26.89 23.53
C MET A 2 -17.69 -25.62 23.36
N ASN A 3 -17.23 -25.05 24.46
CA ASN A 3 -16.37 -23.84 24.41
C ASN A 3 -15.00 -24.09 23.78
N PHE A 4 -14.42 -25.26 24.02
CA PHE A 4 -13.14 -25.64 23.42
C PHE A 4 -13.26 -25.81 21.91
N LYS A 5 -14.28 -26.51 21.46
CA LYS A 5 -14.52 -26.74 20.03
C LYS A 5 -14.79 -25.43 19.30
N ARG A 6 -15.59 -24.56 19.89
CA ARG A 6 -15.92 -23.25 19.34
C ARG A 6 -14.66 -22.37 19.23
N ARG A 7 -13.83 -22.37 20.27
CA ARG A 7 -12.57 -21.61 20.28
C ARG A 7 -11.63 -22.11 19.19
N LYS A 8 -11.53 -23.41 18.99
CA LYS A 8 -10.70 -24.01 17.97
C LYS A 8 -11.17 -23.66 16.57
N GLU A 9 -12.48 -23.63 16.35
CA GLU A 9 -13.09 -23.21 15.08
C GLU A 9 -12.81 -21.75 14.81
N GLU A 10 -12.91 -20.88 15.83
CA GLU A 10 -12.60 -19.47 15.71
C GLU A 10 -11.13 -19.23 15.38
N GLU A 11 -10.21 -19.95 16.02
CA GLU A 11 -8.79 -19.88 15.73
C GLU A 11 -8.47 -20.33 14.31
N THR A 12 -9.07 -21.42 13.88
CA THR A 12 -8.89 -21.94 12.53
C THR A 12 -9.41 -20.94 11.48
N SER A 13 -10.57 -20.35 11.71
CA SER A 13 -11.13 -19.33 10.83
C SER A 13 -10.21 -18.13 10.73
N ARG A 14 -9.63 -17.70 11.85
CA ARG A 14 -8.71 -16.57 11.89
C ARG A 14 -7.42 -16.89 11.13
N MET A 15 -6.86 -18.07 11.33
CA MET A 15 -5.68 -18.52 10.61
C MET A 15 -5.92 -18.56 9.11
N MET A 16 -7.07 -19.08 8.70
CA MET A 16 -7.44 -19.13 7.29
C MET A 16 -7.66 -17.75 6.70
N LYS A 17 -8.26 -16.84 7.49
CA LYS A 17 -8.52 -15.46 7.06
C LYS A 17 -7.25 -14.72 6.72
N TYR A 18 -6.17 -14.96 7.46
CA TYR A 18 -4.90 -14.24 7.27
C TYR A 18 -3.78 -15.15 6.78
N ALA A 19 -4.11 -16.31 6.19
CA ALA A 19 -3.12 -17.29 5.77
C ALA A 19 -2.10 -16.73 4.76
N ASN A 20 -2.53 -15.80 3.93
CA ASN A 20 -1.68 -15.23 2.88
C ASN A 20 -0.99 -13.92 3.30
N GLU A 21 -1.20 -13.46 4.53
CA GLU A 21 -0.67 -12.18 4.99
C GLU A 21 0.84 -12.06 4.80
N ASN A 22 1.60 -13.06 5.22
CA ASN A 22 3.05 -13.01 5.16
C ASN A 22 3.56 -12.94 3.72
N VAL A 23 2.98 -13.73 2.84
CA VAL A 23 3.34 -13.72 1.41
C VAL A 23 3.02 -12.37 0.79
N LEU A 24 1.82 -11.87 1.05
CA LEU A 24 1.37 -10.60 0.49
C LEU A 24 2.22 -9.43 0.99
N THR A 25 2.54 -9.42 2.29
CA THR A 25 3.40 -8.39 2.87
C THR A 25 4.80 -8.42 2.24
N SER A 26 5.32 -9.61 1.96
CA SER A 26 6.63 -9.79 1.33
C SER A 26 6.67 -9.26 -0.11
N LEU A 27 5.52 -9.17 -0.78
CA LEU A 27 5.44 -8.64 -2.13
C LEU A 27 5.46 -7.11 -2.18
N LEU A 28 5.13 -6.44 -1.09
CA LEU A 28 5.04 -4.98 -1.07
C LEU A 28 6.35 -4.28 -1.45
N PRO A 29 7.53 -4.71 -0.96
CA PRO A 29 8.78 -4.10 -1.42
C PRO A 29 9.03 -4.25 -2.93
N VAL A 30 8.57 -5.35 -3.53
CA VAL A 30 8.68 -5.57 -4.97
C VAL A 30 7.83 -4.53 -5.71
N ILE A 31 6.63 -4.29 -5.22
CA ILE A 31 5.72 -3.28 -5.78
C ILE A 31 6.33 -1.89 -5.67
N ASP A 32 6.96 -1.57 -4.54
CA ASP A 32 7.65 -0.29 -4.34
C ASP A 32 8.75 -0.08 -5.38
N ASN A 33 9.50 -1.13 -5.69
CA ASN A 33 10.56 -1.07 -6.68
C ASN A 33 10.00 -0.84 -8.09
N PHE A 34 8.89 -1.47 -8.42
CA PHE A 34 8.19 -1.22 -9.69
C PHE A 34 7.73 0.23 -9.80
N GLU A 35 7.14 0.76 -8.74
CA GLU A 35 6.68 2.15 -8.72
C GLU A 35 7.83 3.13 -8.89
N ARG A 36 8.96 2.85 -8.24
CA ARG A 36 10.15 3.69 -8.34
C ARG A 36 10.68 3.71 -9.76
N GLY A 37 10.72 2.55 -10.41
CA GLY A 37 11.14 2.44 -11.81
C GLY A 37 10.20 3.17 -12.76
N LEU A 38 8.89 3.10 -12.51
CA LEU A 38 7.88 3.75 -13.36
C LEU A 38 7.82 5.26 -13.18
N LYS A 39 8.35 5.79 -12.07
CA LYS A 39 8.43 7.23 -11.82
C LYS A 39 9.61 7.90 -12.49
N MET A 40 10.50 7.14 -13.12
CA MET A 40 11.61 7.73 -13.87
C MET A 40 11.05 8.57 -15.02
N ASP A 41 11.70 9.71 -15.23
CA ASP A 41 11.23 10.70 -16.20
C ASP A 41 11.24 10.15 -17.64
N ASP A 42 10.09 10.18 -18.28
CA ASP A 42 9.89 9.65 -19.63
C ASP A 42 10.34 10.62 -20.73
N ASN A 43 10.69 11.86 -20.39
CA ASN A 43 10.87 12.92 -21.36
C ASN A 43 12.08 12.74 -22.30
N ASP A 44 13.07 11.98 -21.89
CA ASP A 44 14.31 11.76 -22.65
C ASP A 44 14.49 10.31 -23.12
N LEU A 45 13.44 9.50 -23.06
CA LEU A 45 13.54 8.08 -23.38
C LEU A 45 13.35 7.83 -24.89
N SER A 46 14.15 6.94 -25.44
CA SER A 46 13.96 6.46 -26.80
C SER A 46 12.66 5.67 -26.90
N ASP A 47 12.12 5.52 -28.12
CA ASP A 47 10.90 4.77 -28.36
C ASP A 47 11.01 3.32 -27.84
N GLU A 48 12.19 2.72 -27.93
CA GLU A 48 12.43 1.36 -27.45
C GLU A 48 12.29 1.28 -25.92
N VAL A 49 12.86 2.26 -25.22
CA VAL A 49 12.76 2.33 -23.76
C VAL A 49 11.32 2.60 -23.34
N SER A 50 10.62 3.49 -24.05
CA SER A 50 9.20 3.76 -23.80
C SER A 50 8.33 2.51 -23.94
N LYS A 51 8.58 1.69 -24.96
CA LYS A 51 7.87 0.42 -25.14
C LYS A 51 8.16 -0.55 -24.02
N PHE A 52 9.42 -0.60 -23.58
CA PHE A 52 9.85 -1.44 -22.46
C PHE A 52 9.14 -1.04 -21.16
N LEU A 53 9.09 0.27 -20.89
CA LEU A 53 8.39 0.81 -19.72
C LEU A 53 6.89 0.55 -19.80
N SER A 54 6.29 0.63 -20.98
CA SER A 54 4.88 0.29 -21.17
C SER A 54 4.60 -1.16 -20.78
N GLY A 55 5.50 -2.07 -21.15
CA GLY A 55 5.41 -3.47 -20.74
C GLY A 55 5.48 -3.65 -19.24
N PHE A 56 6.41 -2.97 -18.58
CA PHE A 56 6.52 -2.97 -17.12
C PHE A 56 5.27 -2.42 -16.45
N LYS A 57 4.70 -1.36 -17.02
CA LYS A 57 3.48 -0.74 -16.51
C LYS A 57 2.31 -1.70 -16.56
N MET A 58 2.22 -2.49 -17.63
CA MET A 58 1.20 -3.53 -17.74
C MET A 58 1.37 -4.61 -16.68
N ILE A 59 2.60 -5.05 -16.42
CA ILE A 59 2.90 -6.03 -15.37
C ILE A 59 2.52 -5.46 -14.00
N TYR A 60 2.89 -4.23 -13.72
CA TYR A 60 2.54 -3.55 -12.48
C TYR A 60 1.02 -3.51 -12.27
N THR A 61 0.28 -3.11 -13.30
CA THR A 61 -1.18 -3.05 -13.25
C THR A 61 -1.78 -4.42 -12.97
N GLU A 62 -1.23 -5.47 -13.57
CA GLU A 62 -1.68 -6.83 -13.35
C GLU A 62 -1.43 -7.28 -11.91
N ILE A 63 -0.26 -6.97 -11.36
CA ILE A 63 0.07 -7.29 -9.96
C ILE A 63 -0.90 -6.60 -9.01
N ILE A 64 -1.14 -5.31 -9.21
CA ILE A 64 -2.09 -4.54 -8.38
C ILE A 64 -3.50 -5.14 -8.48
N GLY A 65 -3.91 -5.56 -9.69
CA GLY A 65 -5.19 -6.22 -9.88
C GLY A 65 -5.30 -7.53 -9.09
N ILE A 66 -4.23 -8.32 -9.08
CA ILE A 66 -4.19 -9.56 -8.30
C ILE A 66 -4.28 -9.27 -6.80
N LEU A 67 -3.57 -8.25 -6.33
CA LEU A 67 -3.62 -7.84 -4.92
C LEU A 67 -5.02 -7.42 -4.52
N ASN A 68 -5.67 -6.59 -5.34
CA ASN A 68 -7.04 -6.14 -5.07
C ASN A 68 -8.02 -7.31 -5.04
N LYS A 69 -7.83 -8.27 -5.95
CA LYS A 69 -8.64 -9.48 -5.99
C LYS A 69 -8.47 -10.34 -4.74
N ASN A 70 -7.29 -10.29 -4.12
CA ASN A 70 -7.00 -11.00 -2.88
C ASN A 70 -7.22 -10.13 -1.64
N GLU A 71 -7.99 -9.04 -1.79
CA GLU A 71 -8.40 -8.16 -0.71
C GLU A 71 -7.25 -7.36 -0.07
N VAL A 72 -6.18 -7.12 -0.84
CA VAL A 72 -5.13 -6.18 -0.46
C VAL A 72 -5.43 -4.86 -1.17
N LYS A 73 -5.63 -3.80 -0.38
CA LYS A 73 -5.98 -2.48 -0.92
C LYS A 73 -5.04 -1.43 -0.39
N GLU A 74 -4.71 -0.46 -1.27
CA GLU A 74 -3.91 0.68 -0.89
C GLU A 74 -4.66 1.56 0.11
N ILE A 75 -3.94 2.06 1.12
CA ILE A 75 -4.50 2.98 2.10
C ILE A 75 -4.51 4.38 1.50
N GLU A 76 -5.66 5.03 1.50
CA GLU A 76 -5.77 6.41 1.06
C GLU A 76 -5.03 7.31 2.04
N ALA A 77 -4.26 8.26 1.51
CA ALA A 77 -3.45 9.13 2.34
C ALA A 77 -3.33 10.55 1.80
N GLU A 78 -2.89 10.72 0.56
CA GLU A 78 -2.63 12.05 0.00
C GLU A 78 -3.89 12.91 -0.02
N GLY A 79 -3.78 14.12 0.53
CA GLY A 79 -4.88 15.07 0.52
C GLY A 79 -5.95 14.87 1.59
N ILE A 80 -5.82 13.85 2.42
CA ILE A 80 -6.76 13.59 3.51
C ILE A 80 -6.12 13.86 4.87
N GLU A 81 -6.95 13.94 5.91
CA GLU A 81 -6.48 14.15 7.27
C GLU A 81 -5.63 12.98 7.74
N PHE A 82 -4.53 13.28 8.42
CA PHE A 82 -3.64 12.25 8.97
C PHE A 82 -4.41 11.38 9.98
N ASP A 83 -4.32 10.06 9.79
CA ASP A 83 -4.97 9.07 10.65
C ASP A 83 -3.89 8.12 11.21
N PRO A 84 -3.56 8.22 12.52
CA PRO A 84 -2.49 7.40 13.08
C PRO A 84 -2.76 5.89 13.05
N ARG A 85 -4.01 5.48 12.80
CA ARG A 85 -4.35 4.06 12.71
C ARG A 85 -3.83 3.42 11.42
N VAL A 86 -3.68 4.19 10.36
CA VAL A 86 -3.32 3.69 9.03
C VAL A 86 -2.14 4.43 8.40
N HIS A 87 -1.76 5.58 8.96
CA HIS A 87 -0.64 6.39 8.47
C HIS A 87 0.46 6.47 9.51
N GLN A 88 1.70 6.62 9.04
CA GLN A 88 2.86 6.90 9.87
C GLN A 88 3.49 8.20 9.40
N ALA A 89 3.48 9.23 10.25
CA ALA A 89 4.11 10.50 9.95
C ALA A 89 5.62 10.38 10.12
N VAL A 90 6.36 10.49 9.02
CA VAL A 90 7.83 10.43 9.05
C VAL A 90 8.48 11.77 8.79
N LEU A 91 7.75 12.71 8.18
CA LEU A 91 8.21 14.07 7.92
C LEU A 91 7.07 15.06 8.18
N MET A 92 7.44 16.27 8.56
CA MET A 92 6.52 17.38 8.74
C MET A 92 7.00 18.54 7.85
N GLU A 93 6.08 19.24 7.22
CA GLU A 93 6.36 20.39 6.40
C GLU A 93 5.21 21.37 6.54
N HIS A 94 5.49 22.66 6.35
CA HIS A 94 4.47 23.68 6.45
C HIS A 94 4.07 24.18 5.06
N ASP A 95 2.78 24.10 4.75
CA ASP A 95 2.21 24.61 3.51
C ASP A 95 0.95 25.41 3.86
N ASP A 96 1.05 26.73 3.72
CA ASP A 96 -0.05 27.65 4.06
C ASP A 96 -1.29 27.44 3.18
N SER A 97 -1.12 26.87 2.00
CA SER A 97 -2.22 26.66 1.05
C SER A 97 -3.10 25.47 1.39
N LYS A 98 -2.71 24.67 2.39
CA LYS A 98 -3.44 23.46 2.76
C LYS A 98 -3.78 23.42 4.24
N PRO A 99 -4.83 22.68 4.62
CA PRO A 99 -5.23 22.58 6.02
C PRO A 99 -4.16 21.96 6.90
N HIS A 100 -4.14 22.38 8.17
CA HIS A 100 -3.29 21.79 9.18
C HIS A 100 -3.65 20.30 9.38
N GLY A 101 -2.63 19.46 9.51
CA GLY A 101 -2.84 18.04 9.77
C GLY A 101 -3.17 17.18 8.56
N VAL A 102 -3.22 17.77 7.37
CA VAL A 102 -3.49 17.00 6.16
C VAL A 102 -2.20 16.33 5.65
N VAL A 103 -2.35 15.18 5.02
CA VAL A 103 -1.21 14.48 4.38
C VAL A 103 -0.83 15.21 3.10
N LEU A 104 0.42 15.69 3.04
CA LEU A 104 0.93 16.42 1.89
C LEU A 104 1.46 15.48 0.79
N GLU A 105 2.09 14.40 1.21
CA GLU A 105 2.72 13.47 0.28
C GLU A 105 2.82 12.08 0.87
N VAL A 106 2.67 11.06 0.04
CA VAL A 106 2.89 9.67 0.43
C VAL A 106 4.31 9.28 0.04
N LEU A 107 5.14 9.00 1.04
CA LEU A 107 6.54 8.61 0.82
C LEU A 107 6.67 7.12 0.55
N GLN A 108 5.81 6.32 1.16
CA GLN A 108 5.73 4.89 0.91
C GLN A 108 4.26 4.47 1.07
N LYS A 109 3.71 3.83 0.07
CA LYS A 109 2.31 3.41 0.10
C LYS A 109 2.06 2.39 1.19
N GLY A 110 0.93 2.53 1.86
CA GLY A 110 0.45 1.57 2.84
C GLY A 110 -0.63 0.68 2.26
N TYR A 111 -0.82 -0.47 2.88
CA TYR A 111 -1.78 -1.45 2.39
C TYR A 111 -2.53 -2.10 3.53
N MET A 112 -3.81 -2.38 3.28
CA MET A 112 -4.64 -3.20 4.14
C MET A 112 -4.86 -4.55 3.50
N TYR A 113 -4.84 -5.60 4.31
CA TYR A 113 -5.26 -6.93 3.93
C TYR A 113 -6.54 -7.25 4.69
N LYS A 114 -7.66 -7.29 3.96
CA LYS A 114 -8.98 -7.41 4.56
C LYS A 114 -9.21 -6.25 5.54
N ASP A 115 -9.37 -6.53 6.82
CA ASP A 115 -9.57 -5.51 7.86
C ASP A 115 -8.32 -5.16 8.66
N LYS A 116 -7.16 -5.63 8.22
CA LYS A 116 -5.89 -5.47 8.94
C LYS A 116 -4.90 -4.62 8.14
N VAL A 117 -4.25 -3.67 8.81
CA VAL A 117 -3.15 -2.90 8.21
C VAL A 117 -1.91 -3.81 8.20
N ILE A 118 -1.45 -4.18 7.02
CA ILE A 118 -0.22 -4.97 6.89
C ILE A 118 1.01 -4.08 6.72
N ARG A 119 0.82 -2.84 6.30
CA ARG A 119 1.88 -1.84 6.23
C ARG A 119 1.23 -0.45 6.22
N PRO A 120 1.52 0.40 7.20
CA PRO A 120 0.95 1.75 7.18
C PRO A 120 1.57 2.60 6.06
N ALA A 121 0.85 3.62 5.61
CA ALA A 121 1.38 4.57 4.65
C ALA A 121 2.34 5.53 5.37
N MET A 122 3.57 5.63 4.87
CA MET A 122 4.54 6.59 5.40
C MET A 122 4.31 7.91 4.69
N VAL A 123 4.05 8.96 5.46
CA VAL A 123 3.52 10.22 4.92
C VAL A 123 4.26 11.44 5.46
N LYS A 124 4.16 12.51 4.69
CA LYS A 124 4.54 13.86 5.09
C LYS A 124 3.26 14.58 5.48
N VAL A 125 3.24 15.17 6.67
CA VAL A 125 2.05 15.82 7.21
C VAL A 125 2.25 17.33 7.26
N ASN A 126 1.18 18.08 7.01
CA ASN A 126 1.19 19.53 7.12
C ASN A 126 1.20 19.96 8.58
N GLU A 127 2.21 20.69 8.94
CA GLU A 127 2.43 21.17 10.30
C GLU A 127 1.44 22.25 10.71
#